data_f2f8284ebb831b96ecc44a21ea93d394
#
_entry.id   f2f8284ebb831b96ecc44a21ea93d394
#
_cell.length_a   1.000
_cell.length_b   1.000
_cell.length_c   1.000
_cell.angle_alpha   90.00
_cell.angle_beta   90.00
_cell.angle_gamma   90.00
#
_symmetry.space_group_name_H-M   'P 1'
#
loop_
_entity.id
_entity.type
_entity.pdbx_description
1 polymer ?
#
loop_
_entity_poly.entity_id
_entity_poly.type
_entity_poly.pdbx_seq_one_letter_code
_entity_poly.pdbx_strand_id
1 'polypeptide(L)'
;DLYKGEILGIVGESGSGKSVNVLSITNLIRPPGKIINGEIIYNNTDILSLNTNDLRKIRGNEISNIFQDPLSSLNPVLKIGKQIIESILKHLKLNNINAKKRTINLINNVGIPSAEERYINYPHQFSGGMRQRIMISIGLSCDPKILIADEPTTALDVTIQAQIVNLIEKLKIQYNMSIIWITHDLGLLAGLADRIIVMYAGRIMEEANVTEIYEDPKHPYTK
;
A
#
# COMPACT_ATOMS: atom_id res chain seq x y z
N ASP A 1 -14.16 -8.72 -4.11
CA ASP A 1 -14.40 -8.09 -2.79
C ASP A 1 -13.14 -8.15 -1.92
N LEU A 2 -13.00 -7.22 -0.97
CA LEU A 2 -11.98 -7.24 0.08
C LEU A 2 -12.69 -7.35 1.44
N TYR A 3 -12.35 -8.37 2.21
CA TYR A 3 -12.94 -8.58 3.53
C TYR A 3 -12.15 -7.85 4.63
N LYS A 4 -12.83 -7.55 5.74
CA LYS A 4 -12.20 -6.85 6.86
C LYS A 4 -11.09 -7.71 7.49
N GLY A 5 -9.90 -7.13 7.62
CA GLY A 5 -8.73 -7.80 8.18
C GLY A 5 -8.05 -8.81 7.23
N GLU A 6 -8.50 -8.90 5.98
CA GLU A 6 -7.94 -9.79 4.95
C GLU A 6 -6.67 -9.20 4.35
N ILE A 7 -5.74 -10.07 3.95
CA ILE A 7 -4.69 -9.78 2.97
C ILE A 7 -5.09 -10.45 1.65
N LEU A 8 -5.50 -9.63 0.68
CA LEU A 8 -5.81 -10.06 -0.67
C LEU A 8 -4.56 -9.90 -1.54
N GLY A 9 -3.98 -11.00 -1.98
CA GLY A 9 -2.90 -11.03 -2.96
C GLY A 9 -3.42 -10.82 -4.37
N ILE A 10 -2.78 -9.96 -5.16
CA ILE A 10 -3.03 -9.83 -6.60
C ILE A 10 -1.73 -10.14 -7.33
N VAL A 11 -1.72 -11.21 -8.10
CA VAL A 11 -0.52 -11.69 -8.82
C VAL A 11 -0.74 -11.73 -10.32
N GLY A 12 0.32 -11.63 -11.08
CA GLY A 12 0.33 -11.75 -12.54
C GLY A 12 1.58 -11.12 -13.14
N GLU A 13 1.84 -11.37 -14.42
CA GLU A 13 2.99 -10.80 -15.12
C GLU A 13 2.95 -9.27 -15.22
N SER A 14 4.11 -8.68 -15.54
CA SER A 14 4.17 -7.25 -15.85
C SER A 14 3.23 -6.92 -17.01
N GLY A 15 2.48 -5.83 -16.89
CA GLY A 15 1.48 -5.45 -17.89
C GLY A 15 0.12 -6.17 -17.79
N SER A 16 -0.08 -7.08 -16.84
CA SER A 16 -1.39 -7.74 -16.63
C SER A 16 -2.51 -6.84 -16.09
N GLY A 17 -2.21 -5.58 -15.76
CA GLY A 17 -3.20 -4.59 -15.32
C GLY A 17 -3.34 -4.42 -13.81
N LYS A 18 -2.52 -5.09 -12.98
CA LYS A 18 -2.58 -5.03 -11.51
C LYS A 18 -2.55 -3.61 -10.96
N SER A 19 -1.51 -2.85 -11.29
CA SER A 19 -1.34 -1.47 -10.80
C SER A 19 -2.45 -0.54 -11.29
N VAL A 20 -2.91 -0.71 -12.54
CA VAL A 20 -4.05 0.07 -13.07
C VAL A 20 -5.33 -0.24 -12.30
N ASN A 21 -5.56 -1.52 -11.98
CA ASN A 21 -6.72 -1.94 -11.19
C ASN A 21 -6.73 -1.25 -9.82
N VAL A 22 -5.63 -1.28 -9.07
CA VAL A 22 -5.60 -0.63 -7.74
C VAL A 22 -5.59 0.89 -7.79
N LEU A 23 -5.02 1.51 -8.83
CA LEU A 23 -5.14 2.95 -9.04
C LEU A 23 -6.59 3.35 -9.33
N SER A 24 -7.39 2.48 -9.93
CA SER A 24 -8.82 2.72 -10.14
C SER A 24 -9.58 2.77 -8.81
N ILE A 25 -9.22 1.93 -7.83
CA ILE A 25 -9.86 1.89 -6.50
C ILE A 25 -9.86 3.27 -5.83
N THR A 26 -8.78 4.01 -5.99
CA THR A 26 -8.66 5.37 -5.46
C THR A 26 -8.90 6.45 -6.51
N ASN A 27 -9.38 6.07 -7.71
CA ASN A 27 -9.60 6.97 -8.85
C ASN A 27 -8.38 7.85 -9.16
N LEU A 28 -7.19 7.23 -9.22
CA LEU A 28 -5.89 7.88 -9.51
C LEU A 28 -5.38 7.59 -10.93
N ILE A 29 -6.22 7.06 -11.80
CA ILE A 29 -5.87 6.84 -13.21
C ILE A 29 -5.64 8.20 -13.88
N ARG A 30 -4.46 8.34 -14.51
CA ARG A 30 -4.07 9.59 -15.18
C ARG A 30 -4.56 9.61 -16.63
N PRO A 31 -4.94 10.78 -17.16
CA PRO A 31 -5.19 10.94 -18.59
C PRO A 31 -4.00 10.47 -19.44
N PRO A 32 -4.22 9.84 -20.60
CA PRO A 32 -5.52 9.64 -21.29
C PRO A 32 -6.37 8.47 -20.75
N GLY A 33 -5.88 7.72 -19.77
CA GLY A 33 -6.63 6.64 -19.13
C GLY A 33 -7.91 7.13 -18.45
N LYS A 34 -8.96 6.33 -18.52
CA LYS A 34 -10.24 6.60 -17.84
C LYS A 34 -10.95 5.29 -17.51
N ILE A 35 -11.72 5.29 -16.44
CA ILE A 35 -12.64 4.21 -16.11
C ILE A 35 -13.89 4.40 -16.99
N ILE A 36 -14.19 3.39 -17.82
CA ILE A 36 -15.30 3.49 -18.79
C ILE A 36 -16.60 2.99 -18.17
N ASN A 37 -16.51 1.94 -17.34
CA ASN A 37 -17.67 1.29 -16.73
C ASN A 37 -17.26 0.57 -15.44
N GLY A 38 -18.25 0.23 -14.61
CA GLY A 38 -18.08 -0.44 -13.33
C GLY A 38 -18.35 0.50 -12.14
N GLU A 39 -18.30 -0.08 -10.95
CA GLU A 39 -18.49 0.63 -9.68
C GLU A 39 -17.43 0.18 -8.68
N ILE A 40 -17.09 1.04 -7.73
CA ILE A 40 -16.14 0.75 -6.65
C ILE A 40 -16.81 1.15 -5.34
N ILE A 41 -17.35 0.16 -4.65
CA ILE A 41 -18.14 0.38 -3.44
C ILE A 41 -17.23 0.32 -2.21
N TYR A 42 -17.20 1.41 -1.46
CA TYR A 42 -16.55 1.50 -0.15
C TYR A 42 -17.55 2.06 0.87
N ASN A 43 -17.82 1.33 1.94
CA ASN A 43 -18.80 1.70 2.97
C ASN A 43 -20.16 2.13 2.37
N ASN A 44 -20.71 1.32 1.46
CA ASN A 44 -21.97 1.57 0.74
C ASN A 44 -21.97 2.83 -0.15
N THR A 45 -20.82 3.36 -0.48
CA THR A 45 -20.69 4.53 -1.35
C THR A 45 -19.82 4.18 -2.56
N ASP A 46 -20.30 4.48 -3.76
CA ASP A 46 -19.49 4.34 -4.97
C ASP A 46 -18.45 5.47 -5.03
N ILE A 47 -17.17 5.10 -4.92
CA ILE A 47 -16.03 6.03 -4.98
C ILE A 47 -15.99 6.79 -6.31
N LEU A 48 -16.43 6.18 -7.41
CA LEU A 48 -16.39 6.81 -8.73
C LEU A 48 -17.40 7.95 -8.86
N SER A 49 -18.48 7.94 -8.07
CA SER A 49 -19.50 8.99 -8.05
C SER A 49 -19.10 10.21 -7.20
N LEU A 50 -18.02 10.10 -6.41
CA LEU A 50 -17.62 11.15 -5.47
C LEU A 50 -16.97 12.34 -6.18
N ASN A 51 -17.26 13.54 -5.68
CA ASN A 51 -16.53 14.74 -6.07
C ASN A 51 -15.09 14.74 -5.51
N THR A 52 -14.25 15.63 -6.03
CA THR A 52 -12.83 15.72 -5.67
C THR A 52 -12.60 15.94 -4.16
N ASN A 53 -13.48 16.69 -3.49
CA ASN A 53 -13.31 16.98 -2.06
C ASN A 53 -13.60 15.73 -1.19
N ASP A 54 -14.61 14.94 -1.53
CA ASP A 54 -14.95 13.73 -0.82
C ASP A 54 -13.94 12.61 -1.11
N LEU A 55 -13.45 12.50 -2.35
CA LEU A 55 -12.33 11.63 -2.69
C LEU A 55 -11.06 11.94 -1.86
N ARG A 56 -10.77 13.21 -1.62
CA ARG A 56 -9.63 13.62 -0.78
C ARG A 56 -9.77 13.18 0.68
N LYS A 57 -11.00 13.03 1.20
CA LYS A 57 -11.23 12.52 2.56
C LYS A 57 -10.93 11.03 2.68
N ILE A 58 -11.10 10.28 1.58
CA ILE A 58 -10.83 8.84 1.53
C ILE A 58 -9.36 8.57 1.29
N ARG A 59 -8.75 9.25 0.30
CA ARG A 59 -7.36 9.06 -0.12
C ARG A 59 -6.39 9.44 0.98
N GLY A 60 -5.53 8.49 1.38
CA GLY A 60 -4.51 8.67 2.41
C GLY A 60 -5.05 8.69 3.85
N ASN A 61 -6.37 8.66 4.02
CA ASN A 61 -7.04 8.61 5.33
C ASN A 61 -7.70 7.23 5.55
N GLU A 62 -8.67 6.87 4.72
CA GLU A 62 -9.36 5.57 4.80
C GLU A 62 -8.67 4.50 3.96
N ILE A 63 -8.26 4.87 2.74
CA ILE A 63 -7.54 4.01 1.79
C ILE A 63 -6.20 4.67 1.48
N SER A 64 -5.11 3.98 1.77
CA SER A 64 -3.76 4.45 1.53
C SER A 64 -3.00 3.57 0.57
N ASN A 65 -2.07 4.16 -0.18
CA ASN A 65 -1.26 3.45 -1.17
C ASN A 65 0.23 3.52 -0.80
N ILE A 66 0.91 2.38 -0.93
CA ILE A 66 2.37 2.29 -1.00
C ILE A 66 2.71 1.97 -2.46
N PHE A 67 3.42 2.88 -3.12
CA PHE A 67 3.79 2.73 -4.52
C PHE A 67 5.08 1.91 -4.67
N GLN A 68 5.30 1.38 -5.86
CA GLN A 68 6.38 0.46 -6.20
C GLN A 68 7.79 1.02 -5.94
N ASP A 69 8.03 2.28 -6.29
CA ASP A 69 9.38 2.88 -6.21
C ASP A 69 9.45 4.00 -5.17
N PRO A 70 10.23 3.81 -4.08
CA PRO A 70 10.45 4.84 -3.08
C PRO A 70 11.18 6.08 -3.60
N LEU A 71 12.02 5.92 -4.64
CA LEU A 71 12.79 7.04 -5.18
C LEU A 71 11.91 8.04 -5.93
N SER A 72 10.93 7.53 -6.67
CA SER A 72 9.98 8.39 -7.40
C SER A 72 8.86 8.93 -6.50
N SER A 73 8.57 8.23 -5.40
CA SER A 73 7.45 8.56 -4.50
C SER A 73 7.83 9.57 -3.41
N LEU A 74 9.08 9.54 -2.94
CA LEU A 74 9.58 10.49 -1.96
C LEU A 74 10.12 11.74 -2.65
N ASN A 75 9.68 12.92 -2.21
CA ASN A 75 10.21 14.18 -2.71
C ASN A 75 11.66 14.39 -2.18
N PRO A 76 12.68 14.41 -3.07
CA PRO A 76 14.08 14.43 -2.64
C PRO A 76 14.52 15.73 -1.96
N VAL A 77 13.79 16.84 -2.18
CA VAL A 77 14.09 18.15 -1.62
C VAL A 77 13.33 18.48 -0.35
N LEU A 78 12.47 17.56 0.12
CA LEU A 78 11.74 17.69 1.36
C LEU A 78 12.26 16.73 2.43
N LYS A 79 12.36 17.22 3.66
CA LYS A 79 12.68 16.39 4.83
C LYS A 79 11.63 15.32 5.06
N ILE A 80 12.05 14.14 5.51
CA ILE A 80 11.16 12.99 5.72
C ILE A 80 10.02 13.31 6.68
N GLY A 81 10.32 13.92 7.81
CA GLY A 81 9.29 14.29 8.78
C GLY A 81 8.24 15.25 8.19
N LYS A 82 8.66 16.14 7.27
CA LYS A 82 7.72 17.05 6.59
C LYS A 82 6.76 16.30 5.65
N GLN A 83 7.24 15.26 4.98
CA GLN A 83 6.41 14.47 4.07
C GLN A 83 5.38 13.61 4.84
N ILE A 84 5.77 13.03 5.98
CA ILE A 84 4.86 12.23 6.81
C ILE A 84 3.82 13.14 7.51
N ILE A 85 4.25 14.25 8.10
CA ILE A 85 3.38 15.13 8.90
C ILE A 85 2.32 15.82 8.04
N GLU A 86 2.55 16.02 6.75
CA GLU A 86 1.62 16.68 5.83
C GLU A 86 0.26 15.97 5.78
N SER A 87 0.26 14.64 5.62
CA SER A 87 -0.96 13.83 5.63
C SER A 87 -1.67 13.91 6.98
N ILE A 88 -0.91 13.87 8.07
CA ILE A 88 -1.44 13.96 9.44
C ILE A 88 -2.17 15.28 9.67
N LEU A 89 -1.53 16.39 9.31
CA LEU A 89 -2.12 17.73 9.47
C LEU A 89 -3.33 17.95 8.58
N LYS A 90 -3.34 17.32 7.41
CA LYS A 90 -4.44 17.45 6.44
C LYS A 90 -5.68 16.67 6.87
N HIS A 91 -5.53 15.47 7.41
CA HIS A 91 -6.63 14.56 7.67
C HIS A 91 -7.01 14.46 9.15
N LEU A 92 -6.01 14.53 10.04
CA LEU A 92 -6.24 14.45 11.47
C LEU A 92 -6.22 15.87 12.04
N LYS A 93 -7.24 16.27 12.77
CA LYS A 93 -7.34 17.60 13.40
C LYS A 93 -6.34 17.76 14.56
N LEU A 94 -5.04 17.50 14.31
CA LEU A 94 -3.97 17.62 15.30
C LEU A 94 -3.24 18.95 15.17
N ASN A 95 -2.79 19.49 16.30
CA ASN A 95 -1.85 20.62 16.30
C ASN A 95 -0.44 20.15 15.88
N ASN A 96 0.43 21.09 15.53
CA ASN A 96 1.78 20.80 15.04
C ASN A 96 2.63 19.97 16.01
N ILE A 97 2.48 20.18 17.33
CA ILE A 97 3.25 19.47 18.36
C ILE A 97 2.85 17.98 18.37
N ASN A 98 1.55 17.70 18.41
CA ASN A 98 1.02 16.34 18.42
C ASN A 98 1.26 15.62 17.09
N ALA A 99 1.12 16.33 15.96
CA ALA A 99 1.42 15.78 14.63
C ALA A 99 2.91 15.41 14.51
N LYS A 100 3.84 16.23 15.00
CA LYS A 100 5.27 15.91 15.04
C LYS A 100 5.54 14.67 15.93
N LYS A 101 4.94 14.62 17.12
CA LYS A 101 5.08 13.48 18.03
C LYS A 101 4.59 12.17 17.39
N ARG A 102 3.42 12.23 16.71
CA ARG A 102 2.88 11.10 15.95
C ARG A 102 3.83 10.69 14.81
N THR A 103 4.38 11.64 14.08
CA THR A 103 5.34 11.37 13.00
C THR A 103 6.57 10.62 13.52
N ILE A 104 7.16 11.07 14.63
CA ILE A 104 8.31 10.40 15.25
C ILE A 104 7.95 8.98 15.67
N ASN A 105 6.78 8.78 16.28
CA ASN A 105 6.29 7.45 16.65
C ASN A 105 6.13 6.53 15.41
N LEU A 106 5.62 7.04 14.30
CA LEU A 106 5.49 6.28 13.05
C LEU A 106 6.87 5.85 12.51
N ILE A 107 7.86 6.75 12.51
CA ILE A 107 9.23 6.45 12.11
C ILE A 107 9.83 5.35 13.01
N ASN A 108 9.59 5.40 14.32
CA ASN A 108 10.00 4.35 15.25
C ASN A 108 9.28 3.02 14.98
N ASN A 109 7.96 3.04 14.76
CA ASN A 109 7.14 1.84 14.53
C ASN A 109 7.56 1.06 13.28
N VAL A 110 8.05 1.75 12.24
CA VAL A 110 8.61 1.10 11.06
C VAL A 110 10.07 0.65 11.24
N GLY A 111 10.64 0.80 12.44
CA GLY A 111 11.96 0.30 12.79
C GLY A 111 13.12 1.14 12.25
N ILE A 112 12.94 2.45 12.11
CA ILE A 112 14.04 3.39 11.78
C ILE A 112 14.64 3.89 13.11
N PRO A 113 15.93 3.63 13.36
CA PRO A 113 16.58 4.05 14.61
C PRO A 113 16.75 5.58 14.65
N SER A 114 16.84 6.15 15.84
CA SER A 114 17.04 7.59 16.09
C SER A 114 16.01 8.46 15.36
N ALA A 115 14.71 8.14 15.48
CA ALA A 115 13.63 8.74 14.72
C ALA A 115 13.58 10.28 14.86
N GLU A 116 13.89 10.83 16.03
CA GLU A 116 13.91 12.28 16.28
C GLU A 116 14.98 12.99 15.44
N GLU A 117 16.19 12.44 15.38
CA GLU A 117 17.28 12.97 14.57
C GLU A 117 16.99 12.81 13.08
N ARG A 118 16.44 11.64 12.71
CA ARG A 118 16.14 11.31 11.30
C ARG A 118 14.91 12.03 10.76
N TYR A 119 14.05 12.56 11.60
CA TYR A 119 12.91 13.39 11.21
C TYR A 119 13.30 14.55 10.29
N ILE A 120 14.48 15.14 10.50
CA ILE A 120 14.99 16.31 9.73
C ILE A 120 15.83 15.91 8.52
N ASN A 121 16.09 14.62 8.29
CA ASN A 121 16.90 14.11 7.20
C ASN A 121 16.09 14.09 5.87
N TYR A 122 16.84 14.05 4.77
CA TYR A 122 16.31 13.97 3.40
C TYR A 122 16.34 12.53 2.89
N PRO A 123 15.50 12.15 1.89
CA PRO A 123 15.42 10.80 1.37
C PRO A 123 16.75 10.18 0.96
N HIS A 124 17.66 10.96 0.35
CA HIS A 124 18.98 10.47 -0.11
C HIS A 124 19.92 10.03 1.03
N GLN A 125 19.62 10.40 2.28
CA GLN A 125 20.41 10.01 3.47
C GLN A 125 19.99 8.64 4.04
N PHE A 126 19.06 7.93 3.37
CA PHE A 126 18.53 6.64 3.81
C PHE A 126 18.84 5.54 2.78
N SER A 127 19.05 4.31 3.25
CA SER A 127 19.17 3.13 2.38
C SER A 127 17.83 2.83 1.68
N GLY A 128 17.85 1.96 0.67
CA GLY A 128 16.63 1.53 -0.05
C GLY A 128 15.54 0.99 0.88
N GLY A 129 15.89 0.03 1.75
CA GLY A 129 14.97 -0.53 2.73
C GLY A 129 14.47 0.49 3.76
N MET A 130 15.28 1.47 4.15
CA MET A 130 14.83 2.55 5.03
C MET A 130 13.87 3.51 4.32
N ARG A 131 14.09 3.83 3.04
CA ARG A 131 13.14 4.62 2.23
C ARG A 131 11.81 3.90 2.10
N GLN A 132 11.83 2.57 1.91
CA GLN A 132 10.60 1.77 1.88
C GLN A 132 9.86 1.85 3.22
N ARG A 133 10.55 1.74 4.35
CA ARG A 133 9.95 1.92 5.69
C ARG A 133 9.35 3.32 5.89
N ILE A 134 9.98 4.35 5.31
CA ILE A 134 9.44 5.72 5.32
C ILE A 134 8.14 5.78 4.48
N MET A 135 8.08 5.17 3.31
CA MET A 135 6.85 5.10 2.52
C MET A 135 5.73 4.39 3.27
N ILE A 136 6.05 3.29 3.95
CA ILE A 136 5.10 2.60 4.83
C ILE A 136 4.60 3.55 5.92
N SER A 137 5.49 4.33 6.56
CA SER A 137 5.07 5.29 7.59
C SER A 137 4.18 6.41 7.05
N ILE A 138 4.39 6.86 5.81
CA ILE A 138 3.48 7.78 5.12
C ILE A 138 2.12 7.12 4.89
N GLY A 139 2.12 5.89 4.38
CA GLY A 139 0.90 5.11 4.16
C GLY A 139 0.06 4.92 5.43
N LEU A 140 0.71 4.75 6.57
CA LEU A 140 0.07 4.54 7.88
C LEU A 140 -0.24 5.81 8.65
N SER A 141 0.09 6.99 8.12
CA SER A 141 0.06 8.26 8.85
C SER A 141 -1.30 8.61 9.44
N CYS A 142 -2.39 8.15 8.83
CA CYS A 142 -3.77 8.43 9.23
C CYS A 142 -4.55 7.19 9.72
N ASP A 143 -3.89 6.08 10.07
CA ASP A 143 -4.49 4.81 10.47
C ASP A 143 -5.53 4.29 9.44
N PRO A 144 -5.12 4.02 8.20
CA PRO A 144 -6.04 3.65 7.14
C PRO A 144 -6.75 2.32 7.45
N LYS A 145 -7.95 2.14 6.90
CA LYS A 145 -8.69 0.88 6.96
C LYS A 145 -8.22 -0.11 5.90
N ILE A 146 -7.77 0.42 4.76
CA ILE A 146 -7.24 -0.36 3.65
C ILE A 146 -5.87 0.19 3.26
N LEU A 147 -4.89 -0.70 3.21
CA LEU A 147 -3.57 -0.42 2.68
C LEU A 147 -3.39 -1.15 1.34
N ILE A 148 -3.11 -0.41 0.28
CA ILE A 148 -2.76 -0.97 -1.02
C ILE A 148 -1.25 -0.91 -1.16
N ALA A 149 -0.61 -2.06 -1.28
CA ALA A 149 0.83 -2.19 -1.43
C ALA A 149 1.15 -2.70 -2.85
N ASP A 150 1.54 -1.78 -3.74
CA ASP A 150 1.87 -2.10 -5.13
C ASP A 150 3.37 -2.41 -5.24
N GLU A 151 3.69 -3.69 -5.34
CA GLU A 151 5.05 -4.24 -5.41
C GLU A 151 6.01 -3.65 -4.35
N PRO A 152 5.65 -3.65 -3.07
CA PRO A 152 6.35 -2.87 -2.04
C PRO A 152 7.75 -3.40 -1.70
N THR A 153 8.15 -4.51 -2.27
CA THR A 153 9.45 -5.16 -2.03
C THR A 153 10.30 -5.29 -3.30
N THR A 154 9.82 -4.82 -4.44
CA THR A 154 10.58 -4.82 -5.69
C THR A 154 11.85 -3.99 -5.54
N ALA A 155 12.96 -4.48 -6.09
CA ALA A 155 14.30 -3.90 -5.99
C ALA A 155 14.95 -3.92 -4.58
N LEU A 156 14.43 -4.74 -3.65
CA LEU A 156 15.06 -5.01 -2.36
C LEU A 156 15.70 -6.41 -2.38
N ASP A 157 16.78 -6.57 -1.61
CA ASP A 157 17.34 -7.89 -1.39
C ASP A 157 16.39 -8.78 -0.56
N VAL A 158 16.55 -10.10 -0.68
CA VAL A 158 15.65 -11.10 -0.07
C VAL A 158 15.51 -10.90 1.45
N THR A 159 16.60 -10.53 2.12
CA THR A 159 16.59 -10.32 3.58
C THR A 159 15.75 -9.11 3.96
N ILE A 160 15.92 -7.99 3.27
CA ILE A 160 15.14 -6.77 3.50
C ILE A 160 13.67 -6.98 3.08
N GLN A 161 13.43 -7.71 1.99
CA GLN A 161 12.08 -8.09 1.58
C GLN A 161 11.34 -8.84 2.70
N ALA A 162 11.93 -9.89 3.28
CA ALA A 162 11.34 -10.61 4.40
C ALA A 162 11.07 -9.71 5.62
N GLN A 163 11.97 -8.77 5.91
CA GLN A 163 11.77 -7.80 6.98
C GLN A 163 10.59 -6.85 6.73
N ILE A 164 10.39 -6.41 5.48
CA ILE A 164 9.26 -5.53 5.09
C ILE A 164 7.94 -6.29 5.18
N VAL A 165 7.89 -7.54 4.71
CA VAL A 165 6.71 -8.41 4.83
C VAL A 165 6.30 -8.55 6.30
N ASN A 166 7.22 -9.02 7.15
CA ASN A 166 6.98 -9.17 8.60
C ASN A 166 6.57 -7.85 9.28
N LEU A 167 7.12 -6.73 8.83
CA LEU A 167 6.74 -5.41 9.34
C LEU A 167 5.27 -5.11 9.00
N ILE A 168 4.87 -5.28 7.75
CA ILE A 168 3.51 -4.98 7.29
C ILE A 168 2.48 -5.90 7.98
N GLU A 169 2.79 -7.18 8.18
CA GLU A 169 1.93 -8.10 8.93
C GLU A 169 1.70 -7.64 10.38
N LYS A 170 2.76 -7.26 11.08
CA LYS A 170 2.65 -6.70 12.44
C LYS A 170 1.79 -5.43 12.47
N LEU A 171 2.02 -4.55 11.50
CA LEU A 171 1.28 -3.30 11.38
C LEU A 171 -0.19 -3.54 10.99
N LYS A 172 -0.51 -4.54 10.15
CA LYS A 172 -1.87 -4.97 9.85
C LYS A 172 -2.66 -5.27 11.13
N ILE A 173 -2.06 -6.05 12.03
CA ILE A 173 -2.68 -6.42 13.31
C ILE A 173 -2.82 -5.18 14.20
N GLN A 174 -1.75 -4.41 14.36
CA GLN A 174 -1.72 -3.23 15.20
C GLN A 174 -2.75 -2.17 14.82
N TYR A 175 -2.94 -1.93 13.52
CA TYR A 175 -3.86 -0.92 12.98
C TYR A 175 -5.23 -1.48 12.58
N ASN A 176 -5.44 -2.81 12.71
CA ASN A 176 -6.69 -3.50 12.34
C ASN A 176 -7.14 -3.14 10.91
N MET A 177 -6.22 -3.23 9.95
CA MET A 177 -6.45 -2.88 8.54
C MET A 177 -6.52 -4.11 7.64
N SER A 178 -7.16 -3.96 6.49
CA SER A 178 -7.11 -4.91 5.37
C SER A 178 -6.03 -4.48 4.40
N ILE A 179 -5.44 -5.43 3.67
CA ILE A 179 -4.35 -5.15 2.73
C ILE A 179 -4.68 -5.71 1.36
N ILE A 180 -4.44 -4.93 0.31
CA ILE A 180 -4.31 -5.43 -1.06
C ILE A 180 -2.81 -5.45 -1.36
N TRP A 181 -2.26 -6.65 -1.58
CA TRP A 181 -0.85 -6.83 -1.87
C TRP A 181 -0.64 -7.24 -3.31
N ILE A 182 0.01 -6.39 -4.09
CA ILE A 182 0.34 -6.68 -5.48
C ILE A 182 1.78 -7.13 -5.58
N THR A 183 1.99 -8.20 -6.31
CA THR A 183 3.33 -8.72 -6.63
C THR A 183 3.29 -9.55 -7.92
N HIS A 184 4.45 -9.82 -8.48
CA HIS A 184 4.64 -10.86 -9.51
C HIS A 184 5.23 -12.16 -8.92
N ASP A 185 5.51 -12.18 -7.63
CA ASP A 185 6.11 -13.31 -6.91
C ASP A 185 5.02 -14.04 -6.10
N LEU A 186 4.57 -15.17 -6.62
CA LEU A 186 3.66 -16.08 -5.93
C LEU A 186 4.28 -16.57 -4.62
N GLY A 187 5.56 -16.95 -4.61
CA GLY A 187 6.22 -17.50 -3.42
C GLY A 187 6.10 -16.59 -2.20
N LEU A 188 6.08 -15.28 -2.39
CA LEU A 188 5.90 -14.31 -1.32
C LEU A 188 4.47 -14.37 -0.74
N LEU A 189 3.47 -14.60 -1.57
CA LEU A 189 2.07 -14.64 -1.15
C LEU A 189 1.71 -15.90 -0.36
N ALA A 190 2.45 -17.01 -0.55
CA ALA A 190 2.19 -18.28 0.12
C ALA A 190 2.13 -18.19 1.65
N GLY A 191 2.98 -17.34 2.25
CA GLY A 191 3.02 -17.13 3.69
C GLY A 191 2.33 -15.86 4.18
N LEU A 192 1.75 -15.07 3.27
CA LEU A 192 1.24 -13.73 3.57
C LEU A 192 -0.25 -13.57 3.32
N ALA A 193 -0.73 -14.05 2.16
CA ALA A 193 -2.08 -13.79 1.71
C ALA A 193 -3.10 -14.78 2.30
N ASP A 194 -4.31 -14.28 2.56
CA ASP A 194 -5.45 -15.12 2.90
C ASP A 194 -6.10 -15.68 1.62
N ARG A 195 -6.17 -14.86 0.56
CA ARG A 195 -6.77 -15.18 -0.74
C ARG A 195 -5.95 -14.51 -1.85
N ILE A 196 -5.94 -15.14 -3.02
CA ILE A 196 -5.16 -14.67 -4.18
C ILE A 196 -6.06 -14.51 -5.40
N ILE A 197 -5.86 -13.41 -6.11
CA ILE A 197 -6.40 -13.16 -7.45
C ILE A 197 -5.24 -13.24 -8.45
N VAL A 198 -5.38 -14.12 -9.44
CA VAL A 198 -4.42 -14.26 -10.54
C VAL A 198 -4.92 -13.47 -11.75
N MET A 199 -4.13 -12.51 -12.23
CA MET A 199 -4.49 -11.63 -13.34
C MET A 199 -3.61 -11.88 -14.57
N TYR A 200 -4.25 -11.93 -15.73
CA TYR A 200 -3.58 -11.97 -17.04
C TYR A 200 -4.32 -11.07 -18.03
N ALA A 201 -3.58 -10.26 -18.78
CA ALA A 201 -4.12 -9.38 -19.84
C ALA A 201 -5.39 -8.58 -19.43
N GLY A 202 -5.39 -8.03 -18.21
CA GLY A 202 -6.49 -7.21 -17.69
C GLY A 202 -7.70 -7.99 -17.19
N ARG A 203 -7.60 -9.32 -17.10
CA ARG A 203 -8.69 -10.19 -16.63
C ARG A 203 -8.25 -11.02 -15.42
N ILE A 204 -9.23 -11.33 -14.57
CA ILE A 204 -9.05 -12.31 -13.50
C ILE A 204 -9.17 -13.70 -14.12
N MET A 205 -8.12 -14.49 -13.99
CA MET A 205 -8.08 -15.88 -14.48
C MET A 205 -8.53 -16.85 -13.41
N GLU A 206 -8.12 -16.60 -12.16
CA GLU A 206 -8.46 -17.43 -11.02
C GLU A 206 -8.51 -16.59 -9.74
N GLU A 207 -9.41 -16.96 -8.84
CA GLU A 207 -9.53 -16.37 -7.51
C GLU A 207 -9.87 -17.50 -6.54
N ALA A 208 -8.99 -17.72 -5.53
CA ALA A 208 -9.20 -18.75 -4.52
C ALA A 208 -8.41 -18.44 -3.24
N ASN A 209 -8.64 -19.22 -2.19
CA ASN A 209 -7.81 -19.19 -0.99
C ASN A 209 -6.36 -19.55 -1.33
N VAL A 210 -5.42 -19.04 -0.55
CA VAL A 210 -3.99 -19.27 -0.80
C VAL A 210 -3.68 -20.77 -0.95
N THR A 211 -4.19 -21.62 -0.07
CA THR A 211 -3.96 -23.08 -0.12
C THR A 211 -4.43 -23.70 -1.44
N GLU A 212 -5.62 -23.32 -1.92
CA GLU A 212 -6.17 -23.84 -3.18
C GLU A 212 -5.33 -23.42 -4.39
N ILE A 213 -4.83 -22.20 -4.42
CA ILE A 213 -3.95 -21.71 -5.52
C ILE A 213 -2.65 -22.52 -5.61
N TYR A 214 -2.10 -23.00 -4.48
CA TYR A 214 -0.83 -23.76 -4.48
C TYR A 214 -1.03 -25.27 -4.62
N GLU A 215 -2.09 -25.84 -4.04
CA GLU A 215 -2.29 -27.28 -4.02
C GLU A 215 -3.08 -27.79 -5.23
N ASP A 216 -4.06 -27.02 -5.71
CA ASP A 216 -4.97 -27.46 -6.79
C ASP A 216 -5.42 -26.30 -7.69
N PRO A 217 -4.47 -25.57 -8.34
CA PRO A 217 -4.81 -24.50 -9.27
C PRO A 217 -5.66 -25.00 -10.43
N LYS A 218 -6.75 -24.29 -10.72
CA LYS A 218 -7.71 -24.73 -11.75
C LYS A 218 -7.36 -24.19 -13.12
N HIS A 219 -6.89 -22.93 -13.19
CA HIS A 219 -6.59 -22.30 -14.46
C HIS A 219 -5.19 -22.69 -14.99
N PRO A 220 -5.03 -23.00 -16.30
CA PRO A 220 -3.72 -23.38 -16.87
C PRO A 220 -2.60 -22.34 -16.66
N TYR A 221 -2.96 -21.04 -16.60
CA TYR A 221 -1.99 -19.97 -16.35
C TYR A 221 -1.51 -19.91 -14.90
N THR A 222 -2.31 -20.42 -13.95
CA THR A 222 -1.94 -20.50 -12.53
C THR A 222 -1.02 -21.69 -12.25
N LYS A 223 -1.18 -22.79 -13.01
CA LYS A 223 -0.33 -24.00 -12.97
C LYS A 223 1.10 -23.72 -13.43
#